data_067f2576bcb8fed65074c2b6c9d086c1
#
_entry.id   067f2576bcb8fed65074c2b6c9d086c1
#
_cell.length_a   1.000
_cell.length_b   1.000
_cell.length_c   1.000
_cell.angle_alpha   90.00
_cell.angle_beta   90.00
_cell.angle_gamma   90.00
#
_symmetry.space_group_name_H-M   'P 1'
#
loop_
_entity.id
_entity.type
_entity.pdbx_description
1 polymer ?
#
loop_
_entity_poly.entity_id
_entity_poly.type
_entity_poly.pdbx_seq_one_letter_code
_entity_poly.pdbx_strand_id
1 'polypeptide(L)'
;PDYSSAASDVYKRQSKDLTKDEERLALPIMGRVQSFDNPWDVYAMSTYNTITSLSESRIDENILYAGTDDGIIQHTKDGGQNWTKITVDKLPETPSSAFVNDIKADLHNTETAYVLLDNHKFGDYKPYIFKTTNGGKKWVSITNGIPDGTLVWRIVQDHVNPNLLFLGTEYGVYISLNQGDNWHKFSNGLPTIPVRDLAIQKRENDLVLATFGRSFYVLDDYSPLRDMTEENLSKEGVIFEPRKALQYNQVSGDNSSNGGQTYYASNPQYGANITYYVKNAPESMKTKRKKLERAKKDADIPFPGWDALDKENAEQKNQVILVVKNKAGEIVSKISGPLKKGVSRVNWNLTSSIPTTVKASSRSSRGWRGSGGGITTQVDPGKYDLFLKKRVNGVVSDLAGPVELEVEKIRSGTLSNPMADKHDQYYADLAEFSKVVSSYQHMFEKANARVRTYQRMLMQITTNIPEASSSLYELTETMNMLERKVGGSKAKAEVGEKDFLTISDRLSNARGGWYPNSYGPTQLHMESFDIAKEMFKRIKPEMDAYFENVEKTGKILEEAGAAILLD
;
A
#
# COMPACT_ATOMS: atom_id res chain seq x y z
N PRO A 1 -53.27 -11.98 -1.81
CA PRO A 1 -52.23 -11.23 -1.13
C PRO A 1 -52.24 -9.78 -1.60
N ASP A 2 -52.24 -8.90 -0.59
CA ASP A 2 -52.47 -7.47 -0.70
C ASP A 2 -51.35 -6.68 -1.43
N TYR A 3 -51.14 -6.93 -2.72
CA TYR A 3 -50.28 -6.04 -3.54
C TYR A 3 -50.96 -4.68 -3.81
N SER A 4 -52.27 -4.55 -3.58
CA SER A 4 -52.99 -3.30 -3.83
C SER A 4 -52.88 -2.27 -2.70
N SER A 5 -52.63 -2.69 -1.46
CA SER A 5 -52.53 -1.76 -0.34
C SER A 5 -51.23 -0.95 -0.33
N ALA A 6 -50.11 -1.58 -0.67
CA ALA A 6 -48.82 -0.88 -0.80
C ALA A 6 -48.81 0.12 -1.97
N ALA A 7 -49.36 -0.29 -3.13
CA ALA A 7 -49.48 0.62 -4.29
C ALA A 7 -50.43 1.79 -4.01
N SER A 8 -51.59 1.54 -3.31
CA SER A 8 -52.52 2.61 -2.96
C SER A 8 -51.96 3.57 -1.89
N ASP A 9 -51.06 3.11 -1.03
CA ASP A 9 -50.43 3.96 -0.02
C ASP A 9 -49.36 4.89 -0.65
N VAL A 10 -48.65 4.43 -1.69
CA VAL A 10 -47.75 5.26 -2.48
C VAL A 10 -48.49 6.39 -3.18
N TYR A 11 -49.66 6.12 -3.78
CA TYR A 11 -50.46 7.15 -4.44
C TYR A 11 -51.07 8.17 -3.45
N LYS A 12 -51.36 7.78 -2.21
CA LYS A 12 -51.93 8.67 -1.21
C LYS A 12 -50.94 9.68 -0.60
N ARG A 13 -49.64 9.48 -0.81
CA ARG A 13 -48.57 10.33 -0.27
C ARG A 13 -47.83 11.15 -1.36
N GLN A 14 -48.43 11.38 -2.50
CA GLN A 14 -47.85 12.18 -3.55
C GLN A 14 -47.73 13.66 -3.13
N SER A 15 -46.56 14.26 -3.37
CA SER A 15 -46.40 15.70 -3.32
C SER A 15 -47.09 16.37 -4.50
N LYS A 16 -47.25 17.70 -4.45
CA LYS A 16 -47.54 18.46 -5.65
C LYS A 16 -46.39 18.28 -6.66
N ASP A 17 -46.70 18.53 -7.93
CA ASP A 17 -45.70 18.48 -8.99
C ASP A 17 -44.49 19.41 -8.67
N LEU A 18 -43.30 18.82 -8.69
CA LEU A 18 -42.06 19.51 -8.36
C LEU A 18 -41.26 19.96 -9.60
N THR A 19 -41.77 19.64 -10.80
CA THR A 19 -41.16 19.99 -12.11
C THR A 19 -41.87 21.19 -12.74
N LYS A 20 -41.43 21.61 -13.93
CA LYS A 20 -42.11 22.66 -14.73
C LYS A 20 -43.17 22.10 -15.63
N ASP A 21 -43.11 20.83 -15.93
CA ASP A 21 -43.98 20.15 -16.89
C ASP A 21 -43.91 20.78 -18.31
N GLU A 22 -42.69 21.09 -18.74
CA GLU A 22 -42.46 21.69 -20.06
C GLU A 22 -42.65 20.65 -21.20
N GLU A 23 -43.15 21.11 -22.35
CA GLU A 23 -43.28 20.28 -23.54
C GLU A 23 -41.90 19.90 -24.06
N ARG A 24 -41.52 18.64 -23.93
CA ARG A 24 -40.21 18.12 -24.30
C ARG A 24 -39.83 18.41 -25.75
N LEU A 25 -40.78 18.24 -26.65
CA LEU A 25 -40.53 18.42 -28.10
C LEU A 25 -40.38 19.89 -28.51
N ALA A 26 -40.77 20.83 -27.66
CA ALA A 26 -40.60 22.25 -27.92
C ALA A 26 -39.19 22.77 -27.57
N LEU A 27 -38.39 21.97 -26.87
CA LEU A 27 -37.06 22.38 -26.39
C LEU A 27 -36.00 22.37 -27.50
N PRO A 28 -35.29 23.46 -27.75
CA PRO A 28 -34.15 23.47 -28.65
C PRO A 28 -32.92 22.84 -27.95
N ILE A 29 -32.40 21.74 -28.53
CA ILE A 29 -31.16 21.10 -28.09
C ILE A 29 -30.16 21.18 -29.23
N MET A 30 -28.93 21.53 -28.93
CA MET A 30 -27.87 21.69 -29.91
C MET A 30 -28.26 22.69 -31.03
N GLY A 31 -29.03 23.71 -30.66
CA GLY A 31 -29.44 24.77 -31.56
C GLY A 31 -30.67 24.50 -32.43
N ARG A 32 -31.38 23.37 -32.21
CA ARG A 32 -32.64 23.07 -32.93
C ARG A 32 -33.67 22.38 -32.02
N VAL A 33 -34.94 22.51 -32.38
CA VAL A 33 -36.02 21.84 -31.68
C VAL A 33 -35.94 20.33 -31.97
N GLN A 34 -36.24 19.51 -30.94
CA GLN A 34 -36.30 18.05 -31.10
C GLN A 34 -37.39 17.63 -32.06
N SER A 35 -37.14 16.55 -32.80
CA SER A 35 -38.10 16.03 -33.79
C SER A 35 -38.09 14.50 -33.81
N PHE A 36 -39.23 13.91 -34.03
CA PHE A 36 -39.37 12.47 -34.32
C PHE A 36 -38.73 12.04 -35.63
N ASP A 37 -38.47 12.97 -36.56
CA ASP A 37 -37.73 12.73 -37.80
C ASP A 37 -36.26 12.45 -37.54
N ASN A 38 -35.76 12.80 -36.36
CA ASN A 38 -34.45 12.43 -35.88
C ASN A 38 -34.54 11.63 -34.56
N PRO A 39 -34.70 10.32 -34.67
CA PRO A 39 -34.92 9.47 -33.48
C PRO A 39 -33.81 9.54 -32.45
N TRP A 40 -32.58 9.92 -32.85
CA TRP A 40 -31.45 10.08 -31.93
C TRP A 40 -31.64 11.26 -30.96
N ASP A 41 -32.29 12.34 -31.40
CA ASP A 41 -32.58 13.50 -30.54
C ASP A 41 -33.51 13.10 -29.38
N VAL A 42 -34.47 12.22 -29.66
CA VAL A 42 -35.42 11.73 -28.66
C VAL A 42 -34.78 10.72 -27.67
N TYR A 43 -33.90 9.84 -28.18
CA TYR A 43 -33.24 8.83 -27.36
C TYR A 43 -32.07 9.40 -26.56
N ALA A 44 -31.46 10.47 -27.01
CA ALA A 44 -30.33 11.10 -26.31
C ALA A 44 -30.71 11.83 -25.01
N MET A 45 -31.99 12.08 -24.81
CA MET A 45 -32.50 12.74 -23.59
C MET A 45 -33.21 11.77 -22.67
N SER A 46 -33.18 12.12 -21.38
CA SER A 46 -34.09 11.57 -20.37
C SER A 46 -35.56 11.82 -20.77
N THR A 47 -36.49 11.21 -20.06
CA THR A 47 -37.92 11.45 -20.24
C THR A 47 -38.34 12.92 -20.08
N TYR A 48 -37.44 13.75 -19.48
CA TYR A 48 -37.62 15.15 -19.12
C TYR A 48 -38.73 15.38 -18.08
N ASN A 49 -38.72 16.52 -17.43
CA ASN A 49 -39.56 16.81 -16.26
C ASN A 49 -39.38 15.73 -15.16
N THR A 50 -38.13 15.31 -14.95
CA THR A 50 -37.78 14.21 -14.06
C THR A 50 -36.95 14.72 -12.89
N ILE A 51 -37.22 14.22 -11.69
CA ILE A 51 -36.33 14.40 -10.54
C ILE A 51 -35.07 13.58 -10.79
N THR A 52 -33.94 14.25 -10.98
CA THR A 52 -32.63 13.63 -11.27
C THR A 52 -31.81 13.40 -10.03
N SER A 53 -32.07 14.16 -8.95
CA SER A 53 -31.37 13.99 -7.69
C SER A 53 -32.29 14.30 -6.51
N LEU A 54 -32.17 13.50 -5.46
CA LEU A 54 -32.90 13.64 -4.20
C LEU A 54 -31.90 13.48 -3.06
N SER A 55 -32.00 14.35 -2.05
CA SER A 55 -31.17 14.29 -0.86
C SER A 55 -31.96 14.62 0.39
N GLU A 56 -31.92 13.71 1.35
CA GLU A 56 -32.41 13.90 2.70
C GLU A 56 -31.27 14.33 3.62
N SER A 57 -31.54 15.25 4.52
CA SER A 57 -30.60 15.62 5.56
C SER A 57 -30.46 14.47 6.57
N ARG A 58 -29.22 14.14 6.93
CA ARG A 58 -28.94 13.14 7.97
C ARG A 58 -29.17 13.64 9.39
N ILE A 59 -29.35 14.95 9.56
CA ILE A 59 -29.49 15.59 10.85
C ILE A 59 -30.98 15.80 11.18
N ASP A 60 -31.80 16.12 10.16
CA ASP A 60 -33.23 16.36 10.30
C ASP A 60 -33.95 15.78 9.09
N GLU A 61 -34.77 14.73 9.33
CA GLU A 61 -35.56 14.00 8.32
C GLU A 61 -36.59 14.87 7.59
N ASN A 62 -36.97 16.01 8.17
CA ASN A 62 -37.91 16.95 7.55
C ASN A 62 -37.25 17.81 6.44
N ILE A 63 -35.92 17.81 6.34
CA ILE A 63 -35.20 18.61 5.35
C ILE A 63 -34.86 17.74 4.16
N LEU A 64 -35.51 18.04 3.02
CA LEU A 64 -35.30 17.35 1.77
C LEU A 64 -34.96 18.36 0.67
N TYR A 65 -34.10 17.92 -0.26
CA TYR A 65 -33.78 18.65 -1.48
C TYR A 65 -34.03 17.77 -2.70
N ALA A 66 -34.68 18.31 -3.71
CA ALA A 66 -34.90 17.65 -5.01
C ALA A 66 -34.36 18.53 -6.13
N GLY A 67 -33.67 17.92 -7.09
CA GLY A 67 -33.19 18.57 -8.29
C GLY A 67 -33.75 17.90 -9.53
N THR A 68 -34.04 18.68 -10.55
CA THR A 68 -34.72 18.21 -11.78
C THR A 68 -33.94 18.51 -13.04
N ASP A 69 -34.20 17.76 -14.11
CA ASP A 69 -33.58 17.97 -15.42
C ASP A 69 -34.16 19.16 -16.21
N ASP A 70 -35.26 19.74 -15.75
CA ASP A 70 -35.84 20.98 -16.25
C ASP A 70 -35.39 22.24 -15.46
N GLY A 71 -34.31 22.11 -14.71
CA GLY A 71 -33.62 23.24 -14.07
C GLY A 71 -34.35 23.80 -12.83
N ILE A 72 -34.92 22.92 -12.01
CA ILE A 72 -35.53 23.31 -10.74
C ILE A 72 -34.80 22.68 -9.56
N ILE A 73 -34.59 23.45 -8.53
CA ILE A 73 -34.22 23.01 -7.20
C ILE A 73 -35.42 23.22 -6.29
N GLN A 74 -35.87 22.19 -5.63
CA GLN A 74 -36.92 22.24 -4.63
C GLN A 74 -36.34 21.88 -3.27
N HIS A 75 -36.74 22.58 -2.23
CA HIS A 75 -36.39 22.17 -0.87
C HIS A 75 -37.58 22.31 0.09
N THR A 76 -37.63 21.44 1.07
CA THR A 76 -38.61 21.44 2.14
C THR A 76 -37.93 21.39 3.50
N LYS A 77 -38.62 21.90 4.53
CA LYS A 77 -38.19 21.81 5.93
C LYS A 77 -39.28 21.17 6.83
N ASP A 78 -40.31 20.60 6.22
CA ASP A 78 -41.46 20.04 6.90
C ASP A 78 -41.86 18.65 6.34
N GLY A 79 -40.88 17.89 5.87
CA GLY A 79 -41.10 16.52 5.37
C GLY A 79 -41.87 16.48 4.05
N GLY A 80 -41.84 17.54 3.25
CA GLY A 80 -42.46 17.60 1.92
C GLY A 80 -43.89 18.14 1.93
N GLN A 81 -44.39 18.68 3.03
CA GLN A 81 -45.72 19.33 3.07
C GLN A 81 -45.72 20.63 2.27
N ASN A 82 -44.68 21.42 2.41
CA ASN A 82 -44.44 22.65 1.64
C ASN A 82 -43.07 22.63 0.99
N TRP A 83 -43.04 23.00 -0.28
CA TRP A 83 -41.80 23.07 -1.08
C TRP A 83 -41.50 24.51 -1.51
N THR A 84 -40.25 24.90 -1.37
CA THR A 84 -39.72 26.14 -1.89
C THR A 84 -39.00 25.90 -3.19
N LYS A 85 -39.47 26.52 -4.27
CA LYS A 85 -38.96 26.40 -5.63
C LYS A 85 -37.91 27.45 -5.93
N ILE A 86 -36.79 27.01 -6.47
CA ILE A 86 -35.71 27.86 -6.99
C ILE A 86 -35.39 27.39 -8.41
N THR A 87 -35.40 28.28 -9.37
CA THR A 87 -34.98 27.98 -10.74
C THR A 87 -33.48 28.23 -10.89
N VAL A 88 -32.79 27.40 -11.69
CA VAL A 88 -31.33 27.45 -11.80
C VAL A 88 -30.78 28.78 -12.35
N ASP A 89 -31.58 29.55 -13.12
CA ASP A 89 -31.25 30.88 -13.59
C ASP A 89 -31.11 31.93 -12.47
N LYS A 90 -31.54 31.60 -11.25
CA LYS A 90 -31.32 32.42 -10.05
C LYS A 90 -29.97 32.21 -9.41
N LEU A 91 -29.25 31.15 -9.82
CA LEU A 91 -27.89 30.93 -9.37
C LEU A 91 -26.92 31.82 -10.16
N PRO A 92 -25.77 32.21 -9.57
CA PRO A 92 -24.82 33.09 -10.25
C PRO A 92 -24.36 32.54 -11.60
N GLU A 93 -24.46 33.35 -12.66
CA GLU A 93 -23.95 33.05 -14.01
C GLU A 93 -24.44 31.72 -14.60
N THR A 94 -25.64 31.27 -14.24
CA THR A 94 -26.19 29.96 -14.65
C THR A 94 -27.21 30.13 -15.77
N PRO A 95 -27.05 29.39 -16.91
CA PRO A 95 -28.07 29.38 -17.94
C PRO A 95 -29.38 28.73 -17.46
N SER A 96 -30.52 29.23 -17.94
CA SER A 96 -31.84 28.66 -17.61
C SER A 96 -32.04 27.23 -18.15
N SER A 97 -31.24 26.85 -19.13
CA SER A 97 -31.22 25.51 -19.73
C SER A 97 -30.41 24.47 -18.94
N ALA A 98 -29.67 24.90 -17.89
CA ALA A 98 -28.90 23.97 -17.08
C ALA A 98 -29.84 23.08 -16.23
N PHE A 99 -29.48 21.82 -16.11
CA PHE A 99 -30.23 20.84 -15.31
C PHE A 99 -29.42 20.35 -14.11
N VAL A 100 -30.12 19.84 -13.08
CA VAL A 100 -29.49 19.39 -11.85
C VAL A 100 -28.94 17.98 -12.03
N ASN A 101 -27.60 17.81 -11.95
CA ASN A 101 -26.96 16.50 -11.92
C ASN A 101 -26.99 15.85 -10.54
N ASP A 102 -26.68 16.66 -9.52
CA ASP A 102 -26.61 16.17 -8.16
C ASP A 102 -26.96 17.28 -7.16
N ILE A 103 -27.64 16.90 -6.11
CA ILE A 103 -27.89 17.76 -4.94
C ILE A 103 -27.63 16.96 -3.68
N LYS A 104 -26.91 17.59 -2.72
CA LYS A 104 -26.55 16.95 -1.45
C LYS A 104 -26.78 17.90 -0.29
N ALA A 105 -27.59 17.46 0.67
CA ALA A 105 -27.63 18.08 1.99
C ALA A 105 -26.29 17.80 2.69
N ASP A 106 -25.75 18.80 3.36
CA ASP A 106 -24.53 18.68 4.15
C ASP A 106 -24.74 17.69 5.31
N LEU A 107 -23.74 16.87 5.59
CA LEU A 107 -23.81 15.82 6.62
C LEU A 107 -23.68 16.38 8.05
N HIS A 108 -23.24 17.61 8.21
CA HIS A 108 -22.86 18.22 9.50
C HIS A 108 -23.64 19.50 9.81
N ASN A 109 -24.37 20.09 8.82
CA ASN A 109 -25.09 21.33 9.00
C ASN A 109 -26.41 21.34 8.19
N THR A 110 -27.54 21.52 8.87
CA THR A 110 -28.89 21.50 8.27
C THR A 110 -29.16 22.65 7.28
N GLU A 111 -28.47 23.79 7.43
CA GLU A 111 -28.65 24.96 6.57
C GLU A 111 -27.72 24.94 5.34
N THR A 112 -26.84 23.94 5.23
CA THR A 112 -25.87 23.81 4.14
C THR A 112 -26.29 22.72 3.16
N ALA A 113 -26.18 23.02 1.86
CA ALA A 113 -26.36 22.05 0.78
C ALA A 113 -25.47 22.42 -0.43
N TYR A 114 -25.21 21.42 -1.27
CA TYR A 114 -24.43 21.53 -2.49
C TYR A 114 -25.28 21.14 -3.69
N VAL A 115 -25.14 21.85 -4.82
CA VAL A 115 -25.80 21.49 -6.06
C VAL A 115 -24.82 21.54 -7.23
N LEU A 116 -24.89 20.54 -8.09
CA LEU A 116 -24.12 20.41 -9.31
C LEU A 116 -25.04 20.46 -10.51
N LEU A 117 -24.69 21.31 -11.49
CA LEU A 117 -25.48 21.46 -12.70
C LEU A 117 -24.66 21.09 -13.93
N ASP A 118 -25.39 20.79 -14.99
CA ASP A 118 -24.83 20.44 -16.30
C ASP A 118 -25.60 21.14 -17.41
N ASN A 119 -24.88 21.66 -18.39
CA ASN A 119 -25.46 22.32 -19.56
C ASN A 119 -24.81 21.87 -20.88
N HIS A 120 -24.13 20.70 -20.89
CA HIS A 120 -23.37 20.22 -22.05
C HIS A 120 -24.24 19.96 -23.28
N LYS A 121 -25.52 19.60 -23.10
CA LYS A 121 -26.47 19.41 -24.19
C LYS A 121 -26.76 20.68 -24.99
N PHE A 122 -26.43 21.83 -24.43
CA PHE A 122 -26.50 23.15 -25.06
C PHE A 122 -25.14 23.69 -25.50
N GLY A 123 -24.10 22.84 -25.50
CA GLY A 123 -22.74 23.20 -25.91
C GLY A 123 -21.94 23.97 -24.85
N ASP A 124 -22.42 23.99 -23.63
CA ASP A 124 -21.76 24.66 -22.52
C ASP A 124 -21.17 23.63 -21.55
N TYR A 125 -19.84 23.59 -21.46
CA TYR A 125 -19.07 22.62 -20.71
C TYR A 125 -18.44 23.19 -19.43
N LYS A 126 -18.89 24.35 -18.96
CA LYS A 126 -18.38 24.95 -17.73
C LYS A 126 -18.74 24.11 -16.50
N PRO A 127 -17.88 24.10 -15.46
CA PRO A 127 -18.26 23.51 -14.18
C PRO A 127 -19.27 24.39 -13.46
N TYR A 128 -20.37 23.82 -13.01
CA TYR A 128 -21.38 24.51 -12.23
C TYR A 128 -21.55 23.81 -10.88
N ILE A 129 -20.98 24.39 -9.83
CA ILE A 129 -21.09 23.88 -8.45
C ILE A 129 -21.44 25.05 -7.53
N PHE A 130 -22.50 24.87 -6.78
CA PHE A 130 -22.97 25.90 -5.86
C PHE A 130 -23.16 25.34 -4.46
N LYS A 131 -22.93 26.20 -3.47
CA LYS A 131 -23.13 25.93 -2.05
C LYS A 131 -24.09 26.95 -1.46
N THR A 132 -25.02 26.48 -0.65
CA THR A 132 -25.80 27.32 0.25
C THR A 132 -25.39 27.06 1.68
N THR A 133 -25.47 28.07 2.55
CA THR A 133 -25.24 28.00 4.00
C THR A 133 -26.39 28.58 4.80
N ASN A 134 -27.53 28.85 4.15
CA ASN A 134 -28.70 29.48 4.75
C ASN A 134 -30.01 28.86 4.26
N GLY A 135 -30.03 27.53 4.08
CA GLY A 135 -31.20 26.74 3.71
C GLY A 135 -31.75 27.10 2.33
N GLY A 136 -30.87 27.30 1.35
CA GLY A 136 -31.26 27.52 -0.05
C GLY A 136 -31.64 28.98 -0.39
N LYS A 137 -31.60 29.94 0.56
CA LYS A 137 -31.97 31.33 0.30
C LYS A 137 -30.94 32.04 -0.58
N LYS A 138 -29.67 31.69 -0.45
CA LYS A 138 -28.58 32.23 -1.27
C LYS A 138 -27.61 31.11 -1.64
N TRP A 139 -27.18 31.09 -2.88
CA TRP A 139 -26.20 30.17 -3.43
C TRP A 139 -24.98 30.93 -3.89
N VAL A 140 -23.80 30.36 -3.66
CA VAL A 140 -22.51 30.87 -4.10
C VAL A 140 -21.78 29.82 -4.94
N SER A 141 -21.13 30.27 -6.00
CA SER A 141 -20.30 29.37 -6.84
C SER A 141 -19.04 28.96 -6.08
N ILE A 142 -18.71 27.69 -6.14
CA ILE A 142 -17.53 27.08 -5.50
C ILE A 142 -16.70 26.28 -6.51
N THR A 143 -16.37 26.86 -7.66
CA THR A 143 -15.63 26.20 -8.76
C THR A 143 -14.13 26.49 -8.77
N ASN A 144 -13.62 27.22 -7.80
CA ASN A 144 -12.22 27.65 -7.76
C ASN A 144 -11.25 26.45 -7.76
N GLY A 145 -10.33 26.40 -8.73
CA GLY A 145 -9.39 25.29 -8.93
C GLY A 145 -9.85 24.21 -9.91
N ILE A 146 -11.07 24.33 -10.45
CA ILE A 146 -11.57 23.45 -11.52
C ILE A 146 -11.44 24.20 -12.85
N PRO A 147 -10.73 23.65 -13.84
CA PRO A 147 -10.60 24.28 -15.15
C PRO A 147 -11.93 24.38 -15.90
N ASP A 148 -12.11 25.44 -16.69
CA ASP A 148 -13.19 25.51 -17.66
C ASP A 148 -13.19 24.29 -18.59
N GLY A 149 -14.37 23.90 -19.05
CA GLY A 149 -14.54 22.70 -19.86
C GLY A 149 -14.56 21.40 -19.07
N THR A 150 -14.65 21.47 -17.74
CA THR A 150 -14.72 20.29 -16.85
C THR A 150 -16.14 20.10 -16.33
N LEU A 151 -16.89 19.19 -16.90
CA LEU A 151 -18.22 18.82 -16.39
C LEU A 151 -18.11 18.13 -15.03
N VAL A 152 -19.09 18.41 -14.18
CA VAL A 152 -19.17 17.90 -12.81
C VAL A 152 -20.36 16.96 -12.65
N TRP A 153 -20.17 15.81 -11.99
CA TRP A 153 -21.19 14.75 -11.95
C TRP A 153 -21.75 14.48 -10.56
N ARG A 154 -20.88 14.27 -9.60
CA ARG A 154 -21.26 13.88 -8.23
C ARG A 154 -20.37 14.53 -7.20
N ILE A 155 -20.96 14.87 -6.05
CA ILE A 155 -20.24 15.35 -4.87
C ILE A 155 -20.55 14.45 -3.68
N VAL A 156 -19.52 14.11 -2.90
CA VAL A 156 -19.70 13.43 -1.61
C VAL A 156 -18.86 14.11 -0.55
N GLN A 157 -19.41 14.19 0.66
CA GLN A 157 -18.76 14.78 1.82
C GLN A 157 -18.27 13.70 2.77
N ASP A 158 -17.13 13.92 3.38
CA ASP A 158 -16.64 13.05 4.44
C ASP A 158 -17.58 13.07 5.65
N HIS A 159 -17.80 11.90 6.21
CA HIS A 159 -18.72 11.71 7.32
C HIS A 159 -18.16 12.10 8.69
N VAL A 160 -16.87 12.48 8.77
CA VAL A 160 -16.16 12.92 9.99
C VAL A 160 -15.73 14.39 9.91
N ASN A 161 -15.09 14.77 8.81
CA ASN A 161 -14.57 16.13 8.61
C ASN A 161 -15.46 16.90 7.62
N PRO A 162 -16.24 17.91 8.06
CA PRO A 162 -17.11 18.70 7.18
C PRO A 162 -16.37 19.42 6.04
N ASN A 163 -15.07 19.67 6.22
CA ASN A 163 -14.27 20.41 5.24
C ASN A 163 -13.83 19.55 4.05
N LEU A 164 -13.86 18.22 4.18
CA LEU A 164 -13.38 17.29 3.16
C LEU A 164 -14.51 16.87 2.21
N LEU A 165 -14.37 17.28 0.95
CA LEU A 165 -15.30 16.95 -0.13
C LEU A 165 -14.56 16.23 -1.26
N PHE A 166 -15.25 15.32 -1.93
CA PHE A 166 -14.81 14.66 -3.15
C PHE A 166 -15.78 14.96 -4.29
N LEU A 167 -15.24 15.27 -5.46
CA LEU A 167 -16.00 15.65 -6.64
C LEU A 167 -15.62 14.75 -7.82
N GLY A 168 -16.59 14.05 -8.37
CA GLY A 168 -16.46 13.31 -9.62
C GLY A 168 -16.71 14.22 -10.82
N THR A 169 -15.80 14.19 -11.79
CA THR A 169 -15.83 15.04 -12.99
C THR A 169 -15.62 14.22 -14.26
N GLU A 170 -15.77 14.86 -15.43
CA GLU A 170 -15.49 14.25 -16.72
C GLU A 170 -14.01 13.82 -16.86
N TYR A 171 -13.08 14.43 -16.13
CA TYR A 171 -11.65 14.17 -16.27
C TYR A 171 -10.99 13.67 -14.98
N GLY A 172 -11.74 12.95 -14.13
CA GLY A 172 -11.27 12.33 -12.90
C GLY A 172 -11.91 12.89 -11.64
N VAL A 173 -11.16 12.90 -10.55
CA VAL A 173 -11.62 13.29 -9.21
C VAL A 173 -10.90 14.55 -8.76
N TYR A 174 -11.64 15.43 -8.09
CA TYR A 174 -11.10 16.57 -7.35
C TYR A 174 -11.43 16.40 -5.85
N ILE A 175 -10.58 16.95 -5.01
CA ILE A 175 -10.78 17.01 -3.56
C ILE A 175 -10.76 18.46 -3.10
N SER A 176 -11.59 18.77 -2.11
CA SER A 176 -11.51 20.03 -1.37
C SER A 176 -11.28 19.73 0.10
N LEU A 177 -10.39 20.48 0.73
CA LEU A 177 -10.07 20.41 2.16
C LEU A 177 -10.70 21.56 2.97
N ASN A 178 -11.53 22.39 2.31
CA ASN A 178 -12.12 23.62 2.87
C ASN A 178 -13.54 23.85 2.36
N GLN A 179 -14.37 22.80 2.36
CA GLN A 179 -15.80 22.87 1.99
C GLN A 179 -16.08 23.42 0.58
N GLY A 180 -15.18 23.22 -0.37
CA GLY A 180 -15.37 23.64 -1.75
C GLY A 180 -14.77 25.00 -2.09
N ASP A 181 -14.17 25.73 -1.14
CA ASP A 181 -13.54 27.02 -1.44
C ASP A 181 -12.39 26.89 -2.44
N ASN A 182 -11.66 25.76 -2.39
CA ASN A 182 -10.64 25.41 -3.36
C ASN A 182 -10.68 23.91 -3.68
N TRP A 183 -10.51 23.58 -4.96
CA TRP A 183 -10.44 22.20 -5.45
C TRP A 183 -9.05 21.86 -5.99
N HIS A 184 -8.60 20.64 -5.67
CA HIS A 184 -7.33 20.10 -6.12
C HIS A 184 -7.57 18.80 -6.89
N LYS A 185 -6.97 18.67 -8.08
CA LYS A 185 -7.08 17.44 -8.86
C LYS A 185 -6.39 16.29 -8.14
N PHE A 186 -7.12 15.19 -7.94
CA PHE A 186 -6.64 13.97 -7.29
C PHE A 186 -6.48 12.86 -8.33
N SER A 187 -5.28 12.69 -8.87
CA SER A 187 -5.07 11.90 -10.10
C SER A 187 -4.00 10.81 -10.00
N ASN A 188 -3.27 10.68 -8.91
CA ASN A 188 -2.20 9.69 -8.83
C ASN A 188 -2.76 8.26 -8.87
N GLY A 189 -2.41 7.50 -9.91
CA GLY A 189 -2.90 6.13 -10.12
C GLY A 189 -4.29 6.04 -10.80
N LEU A 190 -4.98 7.16 -10.98
CA LEU A 190 -6.27 7.22 -11.70
C LEU A 190 -6.05 7.72 -13.13
N PRO A 191 -6.51 7.01 -14.17
CA PRO A 191 -6.46 7.52 -15.53
C PRO A 191 -7.40 8.74 -15.71
N THR A 192 -7.18 9.51 -16.78
CA THR A 192 -8.13 10.54 -17.20
C THR A 192 -9.38 9.88 -17.77
N ILE A 193 -10.43 9.84 -16.98
CA ILE A 193 -11.68 9.13 -17.25
C ILE A 193 -12.83 9.80 -16.51
N PRO A 194 -14.05 9.82 -17.07
CA PRO A 194 -15.21 10.30 -16.34
C PRO A 194 -15.50 9.47 -15.09
N VAL A 195 -15.67 10.17 -13.97
CA VAL A 195 -16.12 9.57 -12.71
C VAL A 195 -17.56 10.01 -12.48
N ARG A 196 -18.47 9.09 -12.76
CA ARG A 196 -19.92 9.37 -12.81
C ARG A 196 -20.61 9.25 -11.46
N ASP A 197 -20.04 8.45 -10.56
CA ASP A 197 -20.58 8.34 -9.21
C ASP A 197 -19.47 8.10 -8.18
N LEU A 198 -19.75 8.48 -6.93
CA LEU A 198 -18.85 8.39 -5.79
C LEU A 198 -19.62 7.85 -4.58
N ALA A 199 -19.00 6.93 -3.85
CA ALA A 199 -19.53 6.45 -2.59
C ALA A 199 -18.42 6.32 -1.53
N ILE A 200 -18.75 6.62 -0.28
CA ILE A 200 -17.86 6.44 0.87
C ILE A 200 -18.30 5.21 1.65
N GLN A 201 -17.42 4.20 1.72
CA GLN A 201 -17.55 3.10 2.65
C GLN A 201 -17.04 3.55 4.02
N LYS A 202 -17.96 3.86 4.94
CA LYS A 202 -17.67 4.61 6.17
C LYS A 202 -16.85 3.83 7.20
N ARG A 203 -17.04 2.50 7.29
CA ARG A 203 -16.35 1.67 8.28
C ARG A 203 -14.84 1.64 8.06
N GLU A 204 -14.42 1.54 6.80
CA GLU A 204 -13.00 1.45 6.43
C GLU A 204 -12.43 2.78 5.92
N ASN A 205 -13.28 3.80 5.76
CA ASN A 205 -12.93 5.08 5.14
C ASN A 205 -12.40 4.93 3.71
N ASP A 206 -13.05 4.08 2.91
CA ASP A 206 -12.69 3.87 1.52
C ASP A 206 -13.56 4.75 0.62
N LEU A 207 -12.94 5.34 -0.41
CA LEU A 207 -13.64 6.07 -1.45
C LEU A 207 -13.76 5.20 -2.69
N VAL A 208 -14.99 4.88 -3.07
CA VAL A 208 -15.31 4.09 -4.26
C VAL A 208 -15.69 5.03 -5.39
N LEU A 209 -15.05 4.87 -6.56
CA LEU A 209 -15.25 5.65 -7.76
C LEU A 209 -15.88 4.77 -8.83
N ALA A 210 -17.05 5.14 -9.34
CA ALA A 210 -17.68 4.52 -10.49
C ALA A 210 -17.31 5.30 -11.76
N THR A 211 -16.57 4.66 -12.66
CA THR A 211 -16.06 5.30 -13.87
C THR A 211 -16.86 4.90 -15.11
N PHE A 212 -16.86 5.77 -16.09
CA PHE A 212 -17.47 5.44 -17.39
C PHE A 212 -16.49 4.61 -18.24
N GLY A 213 -16.80 3.33 -18.38
CA GLY A 213 -16.07 2.42 -19.28
C GLY A 213 -14.84 1.72 -18.71
N ARG A 214 -14.45 1.99 -17.43
CA ARG A 214 -13.30 1.32 -16.78
C ARG A 214 -13.63 0.78 -15.39
N SER A 215 -14.89 0.37 -15.16
CA SER A 215 -15.32 -0.24 -13.91
C SER A 215 -15.10 0.65 -12.68
N PHE A 216 -14.79 0.07 -11.55
CA PHE A 216 -14.65 0.75 -10.27
C PHE A 216 -13.18 0.91 -9.88
N TYR A 217 -12.87 2.03 -9.20
CA TYR A 217 -11.62 2.24 -8.49
C TYR A 217 -11.93 2.44 -7.02
N VAL A 218 -11.06 1.95 -6.15
CA VAL A 218 -11.19 2.11 -4.70
C VAL A 218 -9.92 2.77 -4.18
N LEU A 219 -10.08 3.86 -3.45
CA LEU A 219 -9.03 4.43 -2.64
C LEU A 219 -9.20 3.92 -1.21
N ASP A 220 -8.39 2.95 -0.85
CA ASP A 220 -8.36 2.39 0.50
C ASP A 220 -7.89 3.44 1.50
N ASP A 221 -8.64 3.62 2.57
CA ASP A 221 -8.33 4.48 3.69
C ASP A 221 -7.89 5.89 3.28
N TYR A 222 -8.88 6.74 3.00
CA TYR A 222 -8.64 8.16 2.72
C TYR A 222 -8.55 9.02 3.98
N SER A 223 -8.70 8.45 5.18
CA SER A 223 -8.73 9.20 6.44
C SER A 223 -7.55 10.16 6.65
N PRO A 224 -6.32 9.88 6.13
CA PRO A 224 -5.22 10.84 6.21
C PRO A 224 -5.49 12.20 5.57
N LEU A 225 -6.46 12.28 4.63
CA LEU A 225 -6.84 13.56 4.02
C LEU A 225 -7.52 14.51 5.00
N ARG A 226 -8.11 13.99 6.08
CA ARG A 226 -8.76 14.80 7.14
C ARG A 226 -7.78 15.70 7.87
N ASP A 227 -6.53 15.25 7.98
CA ASP A 227 -5.46 15.91 8.73
C ASP A 227 -4.49 16.70 7.84
N MET A 228 -4.79 16.83 6.55
CA MET A 228 -4.01 17.64 5.61
C MET A 228 -4.35 19.13 5.76
N THR A 229 -4.16 19.64 6.98
CA THR A 229 -4.34 21.06 7.31
C THR A 229 -3.11 21.86 6.89
N GLU A 230 -3.27 23.19 6.73
CA GLU A 230 -2.14 24.10 6.45
C GLU A 230 -1.04 23.96 7.51
N GLU A 231 -1.44 23.82 8.79
CA GLU A 231 -0.50 23.60 9.90
C GLU A 231 0.35 22.35 9.66
N ASN A 232 -0.28 21.20 9.39
CA ASN A 232 0.43 19.95 9.18
C ASN A 232 1.30 19.99 7.91
N LEU A 233 0.80 20.60 6.83
CA LEU A 233 1.56 20.74 5.58
C LEU A 233 2.71 21.77 5.67
N SER A 234 2.73 22.60 6.70
CA SER A 234 3.85 23.52 6.97
C SER A 234 5.06 22.83 7.60
N LYS A 235 4.87 21.70 8.29
CA LYS A 235 5.92 20.91 8.96
C LYS A 235 6.83 20.21 7.94
N GLU A 236 8.08 19.94 8.29
CA GLU A 236 9.04 19.20 7.44
C GLU A 236 8.58 17.78 7.12
N GLY A 237 7.90 17.13 8.06
CA GLY A 237 7.29 15.84 7.89
C GLY A 237 6.17 15.59 8.88
N VAL A 238 5.21 14.78 8.47
CA VAL A 238 4.06 14.37 9.28
C VAL A 238 3.82 12.88 9.07
N ILE A 239 3.53 12.15 10.13
CA ILE A 239 2.87 10.83 10.07
C ILE A 239 1.40 11.10 10.35
N PHE A 240 0.53 10.72 9.43
CA PHE A 240 -0.91 10.78 9.69
C PHE A 240 -1.32 9.61 10.57
N GLU A 241 -2.34 9.81 11.41
CA GLU A 241 -2.86 8.75 12.27
C GLU A 241 -3.32 7.55 11.42
N PRO A 242 -2.71 6.38 11.61
CA PRO A 242 -3.11 5.19 10.88
C PRO A 242 -4.35 4.58 11.52
N ARG A 243 -5.20 3.95 10.70
CA ARG A 243 -6.27 3.11 11.25
C ARG A 243 -5.69 1.92 12.03
N LYS A 244 -6.49 1.32 12.92
CA LYS A 244 -6.14 0.06 13.59
C LYS A 244 -5.71 -1.00 12.58
N ALA A 245 -4.61 -1.67 12.86
CA ALA A 245 -4.12 -2.76 12.03
C ALA A 245 -4.70 -4.08 12.50
N LEU A 246 -5.35 -4.80 11.59
CA LEU A 246 -6.00 -6.06 11.92
C LEU A 246 -5.06 -7.24 11.64
N GLN A 247 -4.89 -8.10 12.65
CA GLN A 247 -4.18 -9.38 12.49
C GLN A 247 -5.14 -10.48 12.09
N TYR A 248 -4.84 -11.17 10.99
CA TYR A 248 -5.54 -12.35 10.53
C TYR A 248 -4.64 -13.20 9.63
N ASN A 249 -4.96 -14.46 9.46
CA ASN A 249 -4.28 -15.31 8.49
C ASN A 249 -4.87 -15.07 7.11
N GLN A 250 -4.04 -14.58 6.18
CA GLN A 250 -4.47 -14.46 4.80
C GLN A 250 -4.68 -15.85 4.19
N VAL A 251 -5.89 -16.11 3.71
CA VAL A 251 -6.14 -17.28 2.89
C VAL A 251 -5.69 -16.93 1.48
N SER A 252 -4.67 -17.60 0.99
CA SER A 252 -4.29 -17.52 -0.42
C SER A 252 -5.40 -18.19 -1.23
N GLY A 253 -6.30 -17.38 -1.78
CA GLY A 253 -7.30 -17.89 -2.72
C GLY A 253 -6.60 -18.30 -4.02
N ASP A 254 -6.72 -19.58 -4.38
CA ASP A 254 -6.45 -19.99 -5.74
C ASP A 254 -7.63 -19.52 -6.60
N ASN A 255 -7.41 -18.45 -7.35
CA ASN A 255 -8.42 -17.92 -8.27
C ASN A 255 -8.57 -18.75 -9.55
N SER A 256 -7.85 -19.87 -9.66
CA SER A 256 -7.85 -20.75 -10.83
C SER A 256 -9.22 -21.40 -11.11
N SER A 257 -10.08 -21.50 -10.08
CA SER A 257 -11.41 -22.12 -10.20
C SER A 257 -12.48 -21.24 -10.85
N ASN A 258 -12.23 -19.93 -11.01
CA ASN A 258 -13.24 -18.99 -11.49
C ASN A 258 -13.19 -18.72 -13.01
N GLY A 259 -12.33 -19.44 -13.73
CA GLY A 259 -12.16 -19.31 -15.19
C GLY A 259 -11.25 -18.15 -15.60
N GLY A 260 -10.65 -18.26 -16.80
CA GLY A 260 -9.63 -17.33 -17.28
C GLY A 260 -10.12 -15.95 -17.72
N GLN A 261 -11.43 -15.68 -17.69
CA GLN A 261 -12.01 -14.39 -18.11
C GLN A 261 -12.46 -13.51 -16.93
N THR A 262 -12.24 -13.93 -15.70
CA THR A 262 -12.67 -13.18 -14.53
C THR A 262 -11.56 -12.25 -14.07
N TYR A 263 -11.85 -10.94 -13.95
CA TYR A 263 -10.94 -9.97 -13.39
C TYR A 263 -10.99 -9.98 -11.86
N TYR A 264 -9.82 -10.01 -11.24
CA TYR A 264 -9.65 -9.87 -9.80
C TYR A 264 -8.74 -8.69 -9.49
N ALA A 265 -9.22 -7.77 -8.67
CA ALA A 265 -8.37 -6.80 -8.02
C ALA A 265 -7.66 -7.44 -6.84
N SER A 266 -6.38 -7.13 -6.65
CA SER A 266 -5.64 -7.56 -5.47
C SER A 266 -6.25 -6.94 -4.21
N ASN A 267 -6.30 -7.72 -3.13
CA ASN A 267 -6.65 -7.16 -1.83
C ASN A 267 -5.63 -6.11 -1.38
N PRO A 268 -6.02 -5.16 -0.50
CA PRO A 268 -5.06 -4.29 0.19
C PRO A 268 -3.94 -5.11 0.83
N GLN A 269 -2.74 -4.52 0.91
CA GLN A 269 -1.62 -5.19 1.55
C GLN A 269 -1.94 -5.49 3.02
N TYR A 270 -1.67 -6.72 3.44
CA TYR A 270 -1.80 -7.11 4.84
C TYR A 270 -0.89 -6.27 5.73
N GLY A 271 -1.42 -5.86 6.89
CA GLY A 271 -0.69 -5.11 7.88
C GLY A 271 -1.18 -3.68 8.05
N ALA A 272 -0.31 -2.82 8.56
CA ALA A 272 -0.57 -1.41 8.78
C ALA A 272 -0.08 -0.58 7.59
N ASN A 273 -0.98 0.13 6.93
CA ASN A 273 -0.64 1.12 5.92
C ASN A 273 -0.43 2.48 6.60
N ILE A 274 0.80 2.94 6.62
CA ILE A 274 1.20 4.20 7.26
C ILE A 274 1.40 5.27 6.18
N THR A 275 0.55 6.29 6.21
CA THR A 275 0.63 7.45 5.33
C THR A 275 1.46 8.54 6.00
N TYR A 276 2.37 9.15 5.25
CA TYR A 276 3.20 10.24 5.73
C TYR A 276 3.38 11.32 4.66
N TYR A 277 3.64 12.54 5.12
CA TYR A 277 3.94 13.69 4.29
C TYR A 277 5.38 14.15 4.49
N VAL A 278 6.01 14.59 3.41
CA VAL A 278 7.34 15.20 3.41
C VAL A 278 7.27 16.51 2.64
N LYS A 279 7.59 17.62 3.30
CA LYS A 279 7.55 18.96 2.70
C LYS A 279 8.65 19.14 1.64
N ASN A 280 9.87 18.76 1.99
CA ASN A 280 11.04 18.93 1.16
C ASN A 280 11.84 17.64 1.06
N ALA A 281 12.14 17.22 -0.16
CA ALA A 281 13.00 16.08 -0.43
C ALA A 281 14.16 16.50 -1.34
N PRO A 282 15.40 16.17 -1.00
CA PRO A 282 16.54 16.45 -1.88
C PRO A 282 16.43 15.60 -3.15
N GLU A 283 16.60 16.24 -4.30
CA GLU A 283 16.67 15.53 -5.57
C GLU A 283 18.05 14.90 -5.74
N SER A 284 18.09 13.67 -6.28
CA SER A 284 19.34 13.01 -6.63
C SER A 284 20.10 13.80 -7.72
N MET A 285 21.42 13.65 -7.75
CA MET A 285 22.28 14.26 -8.79
C MET A 285 21.79 13.89 -10.18
N LYS A 286 21.43 12.61 -10.39
CA LYS A 286 20.87 12.12 -11.66
C LYS A 286 19.54 12.80 -12.02
N THR A 287 18.67 13.04 -11.06
CA THR A 287 17.38 13.71 -11.29
C THR A 287 17.60 15.17 -11.67
N LYS A 288 18.49 15.87 -10.96
CA LYS A 288 18.86 17.27 -11.28
C LYS A 288 19.44 17.40 -12.68
N ARG A 289 20.39 16.53 -13.06
CA ARG A 289 20.96 16.50 -14.40
C ARG A 289 19.90 16.28 -15.47
N LYS A 290 19.06 15.24 -15.32
CA LYS A 290 17.99 14.95 -16.29
C LYS A 290 16.97 16.08 -16.43
N LYS A 291 16.70 16.83 -15.36
CA LYS A 291 15.84 18.03 -15.45
C LYS A 291 16.48 19.13 -16.27
N LEU A 292 17.77 19.40 -16.03
CA LEU A 292 18.52 20.39 -16.80
C LEU A 292 18.62 20.01 -18.28
N GLU A 293 18.85 18.73 -18.58
CA GLU A 293 18.87 18.20 -19.95
C GLU A 293 17.52 18.41 -20.65
N ARG A 294 16.42 18.05 -19.99
CA ARG A 294 15.05 18.24 -20.53
C ARG A 294 14.68 19.71 -20.74
N ALA A 295 15.20 20.61 -19.91
CA ALA A 295 14.93 22.03 -20.05
C ALA A 295 15.59 22.66 -21.29
N LYS A 296 16.62 22.01 -21.84
CA LYS A 296 17.38 22.49 -23.02
C LYS A 296 16.72 22.19 -24.37
N LYS A 297 15.53 21.60 -24.38
CA LYS A 297 14.66 21.21 -25.50
C LYS A 297 15.39 20.85 -26.83
N ASP A 298 15.88 21.81 -27.59
CA ASP A 298 16.48 21.61 -28.92
C ASP A 298 17.97 22.00 -29.00
N ALA A 299 18.64 22.23 -27.86
CA ALA A 299 20.05 22.54 -27.80
C ALA A 299 20.87 21.28 -27.58
N ASP A 300 22.12 21.25 -28.08
CA ASP A 300 23.06 20.19 -27.80
C ASP A 300 23.24 20.01 -26.28
N ILE A 301 23.03 18.79 -25.82
CA ILE A 301 23.19 18.42 -24.43
C ILE A 301 24.65 17.99 -24.24
N PRO A 302 25.50 18.79 -23.57
CA PRO A 302 26.89 18.44 -23.39
C PRO A 302 27.00 17.18 -22.51
N PHE A 303 27.98 16.33 -22.83
CA PHE A 303 28.33 15.20 -21.99
C PHE A 303 28.75 15.68 -20.59
N PRO A 304 28.19 15.15 -19.50
CA PRO A 304 28.43 15.67 -18.15
C PRO A 304 29.85 15.39 -17.61
N GLY A 305 30.61 14.55 -18.27
CA GLY A 305 31.91 14.06 -17.83
C GLY A 305 31.81 12.76 -17.01
N TRP A 306 32.87 11.95 -17.11
CA TRP A 306 32.91 10.65 -16.39
C TRP A 306 32.89 10.82 -14.89
N ASP A 307 33.64 11.76 -14.33
CA ASP A 307 33.67 12.05 -12.89
C ASP A 307 32.31 12.45 -12.32
N ALA A 308 31.48 13.15 -13.09
CA ALA A 308 30.14 13.52 -12.68
C ALA A 308 29.21 12.28 -12.65
N LEU A 309 29.37 11.40 -13.65
CA LEU A 309 28.59 10.14 -13.69
C LEU A 309 29.03 9.17 -12.59
N ASP A 310 30.30 9.10 -12.26
CA ASP A 310 30.83 8.29 -11.16
C ASP A 310 30.31 8.78 -9.81
N LYS A 311 30.24 10.10 -9.59
CA LYS A 311 29.61 10.69 -8.41
C LYS A 311 28.11 10.38 -8.34
N GLU A 312 27.39 10.43 -9.47
CA GLU A 312 25.98 10.02 -9.51
C GLU A 312 25.80 8.53 -9.15
N ASN A 313 26.68 7.67 -9.65
CA ASN A 313 26.64 6.22 -9.35
C ASN A 313 27.00 5.91 -7.91
N ALA A 314 27.87 6.70 -7.30
CA ALA A 314 28.26 6.59 -5.89
C ALA A 314 27.21 7.21 -4.92
N GLU A 315 26.28 8.01 -5.43
CA GLU A 315 25.24 8.65 -4.60
C GLU A 315 24.36 7.62 -3.90
N GLN A 316 24.34 7.65 -2.58
CA GLN A 316 23.46 6.79 -1.80
C GLN A 316 22.00 7.24 -1.93
N LYS A 317 21.11 6.28 -2.10
CA LYS A 317 19.68 6.55 -2.20
C LYS A 317 19.15 7.20 -0.93
N ASN A 318 18.62 8.43 -1.06
CA ASN A 318 17.90 9.09 0.00
C ASN A 318 16.57 8.37 0.27
N GLN A 319 16.25 8.14 1.52
CA GLN A 319 15.04 7.39 1.88
C GLN A 319 14.47 7.83 3.22
N VAL A 320 13.19 7.56 3.41
CA VAL A 320 12.54 7.59 4.70
C VAL A 320 12.73 6.23 5.38
N ILE A 321 12.87 6.22 6.70
CA ILE A 321 12.91 5.03 7.53
C ILE A 321 11.79 5.18 8.57
N LEU A 322 10.76 4.35 8.43
CA LEU A 322 9.75 4.19 9.48
C LEU A 322 10.31 3.24 10.54
N VAL A 323 10.37 3.68 11.77
CA VAL A 323 10.80 2.89 12.93
C VAL A 323 9.57 2.61 13.79
N VAL A 324 9.29 1.34 13.99
CA VAL A 324 8.20 0.87 14.86
C VAL A 324 8.79 0.43 16.19
N LYS A 325 8.26 0.96 17.30
CA LYS A 325 8.67 0.58 18.65
C LYS A 325 7.48 0.04 19.44
N ASN A 326 7.75 -0.90 20.34
CA ASN A 326 6.78 -1.32 21.36
C ASN A 326 6.71 -0.29 22.49
N LYS A 327 5.80 -0.48 23.44
CA LYS A 327 5.64 0.43 24.60
C LYS A 327 6.81 0.37 25.61
N ALA A 328 7.68 -0.63 25.52
CA ALA A 328 8.95 -0.66 26.25
C ALA A 328 10.05 0.19 25.60
N GLY A 329 9.79 0.78 24.41
CA GLY A 329 10.74 1.59 23.64
C GLY A 329 11.68 0.78 22.75
N GLU A 330 11.50 -0.53 22.66
CA GLU A 330 12.32 -1.42 21.85
C GLU A 330 11.91 -1.35 20.39
N ILE A 331 12.88 -1.39 19.48
CA ILE A 331 12.65 -1.37 18.05
C ILE A 331 12.15 -2.74 17.57
N VAL A 332 10.91 -2.79 17.13
CA VAL A 332 10.27 -3.98 16.58
C VAL A 332 10.56 -4.15 15.11
N SER A 333 10.51 -3.05 14.34
CA SER A 333 10.71 -3.09 12.90
C SER A 333 11.27 -1.78 12.35
N LYS A 334 11.97 -1.86 11.21
CA LYS A 334 12.44 -0.72 10.42
C LYS A 334 12.04 -0.94 8.96
N ILE A 335 11.27 -0.02 8.40
CA ILE A 335 10.74 -0.11 7.05
C ILE A 335 11.26 1.07 6.23
N SER A 336 11.82 0.78 5.06
CA SER A 336 12.27 1.82 4.13
C SER A 336 11.13 2.31 3.26
N GLY A 337 11.00 3.64 3.12
CA GLY A 337 10.03 4.28 2.26
C GLY A 337 10.66 5.33 1.34
N PRO A 338 9.91 5.81 0.34
CA PRO A 338 10.38 6.85 -0.56
C PRO A 338 10.51 8.20 0.16
N LEU A 339 11.66 8.87 0.00
CA LEU A 339 11.82 10.28 0.38
C LEU A 339 11.46 11.15 -0.83
N LYS A 340 10.18 11.51 -0.94
CA LYS A 340 9.62 12.34 -2.01
C LYS A 340 8.83 13.48 -1.40
N LYS A 341 8.85 14.65 -2.04
CA LYS A 341 7.95 15.75 -1.68
C LYS A 341 6.48 15.31 -1.84
N GLY A 342 5.66 15.64 -0.87
CA GLY A 342 4.24 15.29 -0.84
C GLY A 342 3.96 14.03 -0.04
N VAL A 343 2.83 13.39 -0.32
CA VAL A 343 2.31 12.24 0.42
C VAL A 343 2.88 10.94 -0.12
N SER A 344 3.23 10.05 0.79
CA SER A 344 3.66 8.69 0.49
C SER A 344 3.10 7.71 1.52
N ARG A 345 3.06 6.43 1.16
CA ARG A 345 2.57 5.36 2.03
C ARG A 345 3.60 4.23 2.11
N VAL A 346 3.76 3.65 3.29
CA VAL A 346 4.53 2.44 3.53
C VAL A 346 3.67 1.43 4.28
N ASN A 347 3.93 0.16 4.07
CA ASN A 347 3.22 -0.92 4.75
C ASN A 347 4.15 -1.62 5.74
N TRP A 348 3.65 -1.83 6.96
CA TRP A 348 4.23 -2.72 7.95
C TRP A 348 3.38 -3.97 8.07
N ASN A 349 3.94 -5.10 7.72
CA ASN A 349 3.28 -6.42 7.70
C ASN A 349 3.07 -7.04 9.09
N LEU A 350 3.11 -6.24 10.16
CA LEU A 350 2.91 -6.66 11.56
C LEU A 350 3.89 -7.73 12.02
N THR A 351 5.11 -7.69 11.49
CA THR A 351 6.16 -8.61 11.92
C THR A 351 7.27 -7.88 12.66
N SER A 352 7.82 -8.56 13.64
CA SER A 352 9.08 -8.22 14.28
C SER A 352 10.23 -8.82 13.48
N SER A 353 11.30 -8.05 13.31
CA SER A 353 12.51 -8.51 12.64
C SER A 353 13.57 -8.86 13.68
N ILE A 354 13.80 -10.16 13.88
CA ILE A 354 14.90 -10.61 14.71
C ILE A 354 16.18 -10.58 13.85
N PRO A 355 17.25 -9.88 14.27
CA PRO A 355 18.48 -9.79 13.50
C PRO A 355 19.07 -11.18 13.22
N THR A 356 19.41 -11.45 11.99
CA THR A 356 20.09 -12.68 11.55
C THR A 356 21.43 -12.35 10.90
N THR A 357 22.24 -13.36 10.62
CA THR A 357 23.49 -13.19 9.87
C THR A 357 23.22 -12.70 8.46
N VAL A 358 23.91 -11.63 8.04
CA VAL A 358 23.87 -11.09 6.69
C VAL A 358 25.07 -11.67 5.91
N LYS A 359 24.82 -12.37 4.80
CA LYS A 359 25.89 -12.83 3.90
C LYS A 359 26.46 -11.66 3.11
N ALA A 360 27.79 -11.54 3.04
CA ALA A 360 28.48 -10.46 2.31
C ALA A 360 28.25 -10.53 0.78
N SER A 361 27.99 -11.70 0.22
CA SER A 361 27.66 -11.89 -1.18
C SER A 361 26.24 -12.42 -1.33
N SER A 362 25.30 -11.54 -1.62
CA SER A 362 24.00 -11.94 -2.14
C SER A 362 24.03 -11.93 -3.67
N ARG A 363 24.63 -12.90 -4.32
CA ARG A 363 24.08 -13.29 -5.62
C ARG A 363 22.70 -13.87 -5.30
N SER A 364 21.66 -13.11 -5.62
CA SER A 364 20.31 -13.62 -5.59
C SER A 364 20.26 -14.85 -6.48
N SER A 365 20.37 -16.03 -5.89
CA SER A 365 19.95 -17.22 -6.57
C SER A 365 18.47 -17.00 -6.88
N ARG A 366 18.13 -16.82 -8.16
CA ARG A 366 16.79 -17.00 -8.69
C ARG A 366 16.38 -18.45 -8.46
N GLY A 367 16.27 -18.85 -7.21
CA GLY A 367 15.76 -20.12 -6.74
C GLY A 367 14.47 -19.83 -5.99
N TRP A 368 13.46 -20.47 -6.45
CA TRP A 368 12.13 -20.53 -5.89
C TRP A 368 12.18 -20.59 -4.36
N ARG A 369 11.66 -19.49 -3.71
CA ARG A 369 11.49 -19.26 -2.27
C ARG A 369 12.75 -18.87 -1.49
N GLY A 370 12.78 -17.55 -1.24
CA GLY A 370 13.72 -16.83 -0.43
C GLY A 370 14.14 -17.49 0.87
N SER A 371 15.40 -17.74 0.95
CA SER A 371 16.08 -17.92 2.22
C SER A 371 17.17 -16.86 2.32
N GLY A 372 16.80 -15.68 2.72
CA GLY A 372 17.67 -14.54 3.00
C GLY A 372 17.07 -13.61 4.04
N GLY A 373 15.87 -13.95 4.52
CA GLY A 373 15.18 -13.18 5.55
C GLY A 373 15.48 -13.72 6.95
N GLY A 374 15.67 -12.82 7.90
CA GLY A 374 15.73 -13.13 9.31
C GLY A 374 14.51 -13.94 9.78
N ILE A 375 14.57 -14.44 11.00
CA ILE A 375 13.38 -14.97 11.64
C ILE A 375 12.45 -13.79 11.87
N THR A 376 11.29 -13.81 11.22
CA THR A 376 10.23 -12.85 11.43
C THR A 376 9.11 -13.52 12.20
N THR A 377 8.69 -12.92 13.30
CA THR A 377 7.53 -13.36 14.07
C THR A 377 6.42 -12.34 13.92
N GLN A 378 5.17 -12.77 14.01
CA GLN A 378 4.08 -11.82 14.14
C GLN A 378 4.20 -11.11 15.49
N VAL A 379 3.93 -9.81 15.50
CA VAL A 379 3.93 -9.04 16.73
C VAL A 379 2.67 -9.34 17.55
N ASP A 380 2.73 -9.14 18.85
CA ASP A 380 1.55 -9.25 19.69
C ASP A 380 0.54 -8.12 19.42
N PRO A 381 -0.76 -8.37 19.61
CA PRO A 381 -1.75 -7.31 19.64
C PRO A 381 -1.42 -6.29 20.72
N GLY A 382 -1.60 -5.02 20.41
CA GLY A 382 -1.27 -3.94 21.37
C GLY A 382 -0.94 -2.64 20.67
N LYS A 383 -0.35 -1.71 21.42
CA LYS A 383 -0.03 -0.37 20.95
C LYS A 383 1.45 -0.23 20.63
N TYR A 384 1.73 0.39 19.50
CA TYR A 384 3.07 0.62 18.96
C TYR A 384 3.27 2.09 18.66
N ASP A 385 4.49 2.60 18.80
CA ASP A 385 4.85 3.97 18.48
C ASP A 385 5.62 4.03 17.16
N LEU A 386 5.15 4.87 16.25
CA LEU A 386 5.70 5.07 14.92
C LEU A 386 6.56 6.34 14.88
N PHE A 387 7.80 6.21 14.41
CA PHE A 387 8.72 7.33 14.21
C PHE A 387 9.17 7.36 12.77
N LEU A 388 9.15 8.52 12.17
CA LEU A 388 9.64 8.75 10.83
C LEU A 388 11.01 9.42 10.89
N LYS A 389 12.01 8.78 10.29
CA LYS A 389 13.35 9.32 10.12
C LYS A 389 13.67 9.49 8.64
N LYS A 390 14.52 10.45 8.28
CA LYS A 390 15.06 10.59 6.92
C LYS A 390 16.55 10.25 6.91
N ARG A 391 17.00 9.55 5.87
CA ARG A 391 18.40 9.35 5.57
C ARG A 391 18.75 10.11 4.30
N VAL A 392 19.66 11.07 4.42
CA VAL A 392 20.13 11.92 3.33
C VAL A 392 21.64 11.89 3.35
N ASN A 393 22.27 11.47 2.26
CA ASN A 393 23.73 11.36 2.14
C ASN A 393 24.38 10.57 3.31
N GLY A 394 23.73 9.48 3.73
CA GLY A 394 24.16 8.63 4.83
C GLY A 394 23.79 9.12 6.23
N VAL A 395 23.42 10.38 6.41
CA VAL A 395 23.04 10.95 7.71
C VAL A 395 21.58 10.66 8.00
N VAL A 396 21.32 10.11 9.17
CA VAL A 396 19.96 9.81 9.65
C VAL A 396 19.52 10.88 10.65
N SER A 397 18.36 11.48 10.42
CA SER A 397 17.75 12.47 11.32
C SER A 397 16.27 12.22 11.51
N ASP A 398 15.70 12.70 12.61
CA ASP A 398 14.28 12.60 12.87
C ASP A 398 13.50 13.51 11.92
N LEU A 399 12.30 13.06 11.54
CA LEU A 399 11.41 13.79 10.64
C LEU A 399 10.03 14.01 11.24
N ALA A 400 9.42 13.00 11.87
CA ALA A 400 8.13 13.09 12.51
C ALA A 400 7.90 11.96 13.53
N GLY A 401 6.90 12.10 14.38
CA GLY A 401 6.48 11.13 15.38
C GLY A 401 6.86 11.54 16.81
N PRO A 402 6.46 10.78 17.85
CA PRO A 402 5.72 9.52 17.74
C PRO A 402 4.26 9.67 17.33
N VAL A 403 3.73 8.66 16.65
CA VAL A 403 2.30 8.47 16.41
C VAL A 403 1.92 7.06 16.82
N GLU A 404 0.83 6.90 17.57
CA GLU A 404 0.40 5.59 18.06
C GLU A 404 -0.31 4.79 16.97
N LEU A 405 -0.01 3.49 16.89
CA LEU A 405 -0.70 2.51 16.07
C LEU A 405 -1.21 1.39 16.97
N GLU A 406 -2.48 1.05 16.87
CA GLU A 406 -3.07 -0.10 17.54
C GLU A 406 -3.13 -1.31 16.60
N VAL A 407 -2.64 -2.46 17.10
CA VAL A 407 -2.72 -3.76 16.42
C VAL A 407 -3.73 -4.62 17.16
N GLU A 408 -4.73 -5.15 16.46
CA GLU A 408 -5.82 -5.92 17.04
C GLU A 408 -6.05 -7.22 16.25
N LYS A 409 -6.39 -8.32 16.94
CA LYS A 409 -6.85 -9.54 16.27
C LYS A 409 -8.28 -9.36 15.78
N ILE A 410 -8.56 -9.75 14.53
CA ILE A 410 -9.92 -9.65 13.95
C ILE A 410 -10.95 -10.46 14.75
N ARG A 411 -10.49 -11.54 15.37
CA ARG A 411 -11.22 -12.34 16.34
C ARG A 411 -10.26 -13.12 17.24
N SER A 412 -10.65 -13.35 18.47
CA SER A 412 -9.93 -14.24 19.37
C SER A 412 -9.98 -15.68 18.85
N GLY A 413 -8.87 -16.42 18.96
CA GLY A 413 -8.85 -17.85 18.67
C GLY A 413 -9.74 -18.63 19.65
N THR A 414 -10.31 -19.74 19.21
CA THR A 414 -11.12 -20.64 20.03
C THR A 414 -10.28 -21.53 20.93
N LEU A 415 -8.99 -21.70 20.63
CA LEU A 415 -8.05 -22.49 21.41
C LEU A 415 -7.19 -21.57 22.26
N SER A 416 -7.00 -21.93 23.54
CA SER A 416 -6.04 -21.26 24.40
C SER A 416 -4.61 -21.53 23.91
N ASN A 417 -3.76 -20.50 23.96
CA ASN A 417 -2.33 -20.66 23.70
C ASN A 417 -1.57 -20.85 25.02
N PRO A 418 -1.27 -22.10 25.43
CA PRO A 418 -0.58 -22.34 26.70
C PRO A 418 0.88 -21.91 26.68
N MET A 419 1.43 -21.53 25.51
CA MET A 419 2.82 -21.14 25.32
C MET A 419 2.97 -19.65 24.97
N ALA A 420 1.90 -18.85 25.12
CA ALA A 420 1.94 -17.42 24.81
C ALA A 420 3.08 -16.70 25.54
N ASP A 421 3.24 -16.95 26.84
CA ASP A 421 4.26 -16.31 27.67
C ASP A 421 5.70 -16.69 27.30
N LYS A 422 5.89 -17.82 26.59
CA LYS A 422 7.22 -18.31 26.18
C LYS A 422 7.53 -18.03 24.72
N HIS A 423 6.59 -17.48 23.98
CA HIS A 423 6.69 -17.29 22.53
C HIS A 423 7.93 -16.46 22.16
N ASP A 424 8.08 -15.29 22.71
CA ASP A 424 9.14 -14.36 22.33
C ASP A 424 10.53 -14.88 22.72
N GLN A 425 10.65 -15.46 23.92
CA GLN A 425 11.91 -16.04 24.38
C GLN A 425 12.32 -17.22 23.49
N TYR A 426 11.38 -18.10 23.14
CA TYR A 426 11.65 -19.24 22.26
C TYR A 426 12.20 -18.82 20.89
N TYR A 427 11.55 -17.83 20.25
CA TYR A 427 12.00 -17.36 18.94
C TYR A 427 13.29 -16.53 19.03
N ALA A 428 13.53 -15.82 20.11
CA ALA A 428 14.81 -15.16 20.37
C ALA A 428 15.96 -16.18 20.49
N ASP A 429 15.78 -17.23 21.28
CA ASP A 429 16.76 -18.31 21.46
C ASP A 429 17.01 -19.05 20.14
N LEU A 430 15.94 -19.33 19.40
CA LEU A 430 16.02 -19.98 18.09
C LEU A 430 16.78 -19.12 17.07
N ALA A 431 16.57 -17.80 17.10
CA ALA A 431 17.26 -16.87 16.23
C ALA A 431 18.76 -16.80 16.56
N GLU A 432 19.09 -16.70 17.84
CA GLU A 432 20.48 -16.63 18.28
C GLU A 432 21.24 -17.92 17.93
N PHE A 433 20.65 -19.06 18.22
CA PHE A 433 21.23 -20.34 17.83
C PHE A 433 21.36 -20.49 16.30
N SER A 434 20.35 -20.03 15.54
CA SER A 434 20.40 -20.05 14.06
C SER A 434 21.53 -19.18 13.51
N LYS A 435 21.90 -18.06 14.15
CA LYS A 435 23.06 -17.25 13.77
C LYS A 435 24.36 -18.05 13.93
N VAL A 436 24.50 -18.74 15.08
CA VAL A 436 25.69 -19.57 15.32
C VAL A 436 25.82 -20.66 14.25
N VAL A 437 24.76 -21.42 14.01
CA VAL A 437 24.76 -22.47 12.99
C VAL A 437 25.06 -21.92 11.59
N SER A 438 24.45 -20.79 11.21
CA SER A 438 24.70 -20.14 9.93
C SER A 438 26.15 -19.65 9.77
N SER A 439 26.74 -19.16 10.86
CA SER A 439 28.14 -18.76 10.88
C SER A 439 29.07 -19.94 10.64
N TYR A 440 28.84 -21.05 11.31
CA TYR A 440 29.59 -22.30 11.11
C TYR A 440 29.42 -22.87 9.71
N GLN A 441 28.22 -22.85 9.16
CA GLN A 441 27.98 -23.25 7.76
C GLN A 441 28.80 -22.40 6.78
N HIS A 442 28.82 -21.09 6.99
CA HIS A 442 29.61 -20.18 6.14
C HIS A 442 31.12 -20.40 6.28
N MET A 443 31.61 -20.59 7.52
CA MET A 443 33.01 -20.96 7.74
C MET A 443 33.37 -22.27 7.06
N PHE A 444 32.48 -23.27 7.11
CA PHE A 444 32.66 -24.55 6.46
C PHE A 444 32.69 -24.43 4.92
N GLU A 445 31.78 -23.65 4.33
CA GLU A 445 31.80 -23.33 2.89
C GLU A 445 33.14 -22.70 2.46
N LYS A 446 33.66 -21.73 3.24
CA LYS A 446 34.95 -21.09 3.01
C LYS A 446 36.13 -22.06 3.15
N ALA A 447 36.14 -22.85 4.21
CA ALA A 447 37.17 -23.86 4.43
C ALA A 447 37.22 -24.89 3.29
N ASN A 448 36.07 -25.37 2.82
CA ASN A 448 35.99 -26.27 1.68
C ASN A 448 36.51 -25.64 0.38
N ALA A 449 36.21 -24.36 0.16
CA ALA A 449 36.74 -23.62 -0.99
C ALA A 449 38.28 -23.49 -0.93
N ARG A 450 38.82 -23.25 0.28
CA ARG A 450 40.27 -23.22 0.51
C ARG A 450 40.94 -24.57 0.21
N VAL A 451 40.39 -25.67 0.74
CA VAL A 451 40.92 -27.02 0.47
C VAL A 451 41.00 -27.30 -1.03
N ARG A 452 39.93 -26.98 -1.78
CA ARG A 452 39.92 -27.11 -3.25
C ARG A 452 40.95 -26.20 -3.93
N THR A 453 41.24 -25.04 -3.36
CA THR A 453 42.28 -24.13 -3.87
C THR A 453 43.66 -24.70 -3.56
N TYR A 454 43.90 -25.18 -2.36
CA TYR A 454 45.15 -25.83 -1.97
C TYR A 454 45.52 -27.04 -2.85
N GLN A 455 44.52 -27.86 -3.18
CA GLN A 455 44.70 -28.98 -4.12
C GLN A 455 45.21 -28.51 -5.50
N ARG A 456 44.66 -27.37 -6.02
CA ARG A 456 45.13 -26.81 -7.29
C ARG A 456 46.52 -26.20 -7.17
N MET A 457 46.84 -25.60 -6.04
CA MET A 457 48.14 -24.97 -5.79
C MET A 457 49.26 -25.99 -5.65
N LEU A 458 48.96 -27.11 -4.99
CA LEU A 458 49.92 -28.20 -4.87
C LEU A 458 50.47 -28.66 -6.24
N MET A 459 49.63 -28.60 -7.29
CA MET A 459 50.04 -28.92 -8.66
C MET A 459 50.89 -27.85 -9.35
N GLN A 460 51.01 -26.66 -8.76
CA GLN A 460 51.80 -25.52 -9.31
C GLN A 460 53.13 -25.30 -8.59
N ILE A 461 53.25 -25.88 -7.38
CA ILE A 461 54.51 -25.79 -6.59
C ILE A 461 55.53 -26.76 -7.16
N THR A 462 56.71 -26.29 -7.42
CA THR A 462 57.82 -27.09 -7.94
C THR A 462 58.57 -27.87 -6.86
N THR A 463 58.41 -27.49 -5.61
CA THR A 463 59.03 -28.15 -4.44
C THR A 463 58.18 -29.38 -4.03
N ASN A 464 58.85 -30.50 -3.84
CA ASN A 464 58.12 -31.68 -3.35
C ASN A 464 57.83 -31.54 -1.86
N ILE A 465 56.55 -31.56 -1.47
CA ILE A 465 56.08 -31.38 -0.09
C ILE A 465 55.18 -32.58 0.27
N PRO A 466 55.78 -33.71 0.67
CA PRO A 466 54.97 -34.89 1.04
C PRO A 466 53.98 -34.64 2.16
N GLU A 467 54.33 -33.81 3.15
CA GLU A 467 53.49 -33.45 4.27
C GLU A 467 52.22 -32.69 3.86
N ALA A 468 52.37 -31.72 2.92
CA ALA A 468 51.22 -31.03 2.39
C ALA A 468 50.25 -31.94 1.62
N SER A 469 50.80 -32.90 0.86
CA SER A 469 50.02 -33.88 0.12
C SER A 469 49.19 -34.79 1.06
N SER A 470 49.83 -35.28 2.12
CA SER A 470 49.14 -36.11 3.12
C SER A 470 48.05 -35.31 3.86
N SER A 471 48.37 -34.09 4.30
CA SER A 471 47.41 -33.23 4.98
C SER A 471 46.22 -32.90 4.08
N LEU A 472 46.45 -32.63 2.79
CA LEU A 472 45.34 -32.36 1.86
C LEU A 472 44.48 -33.58 1.59
N TYR A 473 45.05 -34.79 1.60
CA TYR A 473 44.26 -36.02 1.48
C TYR A 473 43.34 -36.16 2.71
N GLU A 474 43.88 -36.08 3.94
CA GLU A 474 43.11 -36.16 5.18
C GLU A 474 42.04 -35.06 5.28
N LEU A 475 42.37 -33.81 4.87
CA LEU A 475 41.40 -32.73 4.83
C LEU A 475 40.26 -33.00 3.84
N THR A 476 40.56 -33.64 2.70
CA THR A 476 39.53 -33.99 1.70
C THR A 476 38.60 -35.08 2.22
N GLU A 477 39.13 -36.08 2.91
CA GLU A 477 38.32 -37.11 3.54
C GLU A 477 37.43 -36.51 4.64
N THR A 478 38.01 -35.69 5.50
CA THR A 478 37.28 -35.00 6.59
C THR A 478 36.19 -34.06 6.02
N MET A 479 36.52 -33.33 4.96
CA MET A 479 35.55 -32.47 4.26
C MET A 479 34.34 -33.29 3.77
N ASN A 480 34.56 -34.40 3.09
CA ASN A 480 33.49 -35.27 2.56
C ASN A 480 32.64 -35.85 3.68
N MET A 481 33.29 -36.28 4.79
CA MET A 481 32.59 -36.79 5.96
C MET A 481 31.70 -35.71 6.61
N LEU A 482 32.23 -34.50 6.79
CA LEU A 482 31.49 -33.38 7.37
C LEU A 482 30.39 -32.88 6.44
N GLU A 483 30.63 -32.82 5.09
CA GLU A 483 29.59 -32.50 4.13
C GLU A 483 28.39 -33.43 4.27
N ARG A 484 28.64 -34.73 4.43
CA ARG A 484 27.59 -35.74 4.64
C ARG A 484 26.85 -35.53 5.97
N LYS A 485 27.58 -35.23 7.06
CA LYS A 485 26.96 -34.97 8.39
C LYS A 485 26.13 -33.69 8.44
N VAL A 486 26.54 -32.63 7.71
CA VAL A 486 25.87 -31.35 7.71
C VAL A 486 24.71 -31.29 6.71
N GLY A 487 24.91 -31.78 5.49
CA GLY A 487 24.01 -31.63 4.36
C GLY A 487 23.30 -32.92 3.91
N GLY A 488 23.58 -34.06 4.56
CA GLY A 488 23.06 -35.35 4.14
C GLY A 488 23.80 -35.97 2.96
N SER A 489 23.37 -37.14 2.53
CA SER A 489 23.98 -37.88 1.41
C SER A 489 23.51 -37.32 0.06
N LYS A 490 24.42 -36.74 -0.71
CA LYS A 490 24.14 -36.30 -2.09
C LYS A 490 23.67 -37.45 -2.98
N ALA A 491 24.30 -38.64 -2.83
CA ALA A 491 23.93 -39.82 -3.62
C ALA A 491 22.50 -40.29 -3.34
N LYS A 492 22.05 -40.25 -2.09
CA LYS A 492 20.64 -40.54 -1.76
C LYS A 492 19.70 -39.50 -2.35
N ALA A 493 20.05 -38.23 -2.27
CA ALA A 493 19.25 -37.14 -2.83
C ALA A 493 19.08 -37.23 -4.36
N GLU A 494 20.11 -37.69 -5.08
CA GLU A 494 20.08 -37.91 -6.53
C GLU A 494 19.08 -38.96 -6.97
N VAL A 495 18.88 -40.00 -6.14
CA VAL A 495 17.93 -41.08 -6.42
C VAL A 495 16.59 -40.90 -5.67
N GLY A 496 16.38 -39.76 -5.00
CA GLY A 496 15.14 -39.47 -4.29
C GLY A 496 14.94 -40.28 -3.00
N GLU A 497 15.99 -40.89 -2.47
CA GLU A 497 15.91 -41.67 -1.22
C GLU A 497 15.98 -40.75 -0.01
N LYS A 498 15.17 -41.06 1.01
CA LYS A 498 15.17 -40.31 2.28
C LYS A 498 16.45 -40.54 3.07
N ASP A 499 16.98 -39.49 3.61
CA ASP A 499 18.10 -39.51 4.56
C ASP A 499 17.66 -39.00 5.94
N PHE A 500 18.60 -38.96 6.91
CA PHE A 500 18.33 -38.37 8.20
C PHE A 500 18.06 -36.86 8.11
N LEU A 501 17.28 -36.35 9.04
CA LEU A 501 17.02 -34.90 9.11
C LEU A 501 18.29 -34.17 9.57
N THR A 502 18.72 -33.20 8.77
CA THR A 502 19.87 -32.34 9.06
C THR A 502 19.55 -31.31 10.16
N ILE A 503 20.58 -30.61 10.66
CA ILE A 503 20.41 -29.47 11.58
C ILE A 503 19.51 -28.40 10.95
N SER A 504 19.67 -28.12 9.66
CA SER A 504 18.85 -27.16 8.92
C SER A 504 17.38 -27.58 8.85
N ASP A 505 17.10 -28.87 8.63
CA ASP A 505 15.74 -29.39 8.62
C ASP A 505 15.09 -29.27 10.00
N ARG A 506 15.87 -29.61 11.06
CA ARG A 506 15.41 -29.48 12.45
C ARG A 506 15.11 -28.02 12.81
N LEU A 507 15.96 -27.08 12.41
CA LEU A 507 15.72 -25.64 12.61
C LEU A 507 14.53 -25.15 11.79
N SER A 508 14.32 -25.67 10.57
CA SER A 508 13.14 -25.36 9.77
C SER A 508 11.85 -25.83 10.47
N ASN A 509 11.84 -27.05 11.00
CA ASN A 509 10.71 -27.56 11.77
C ASN A 509 10.48 -26.74 13.05
N ALA A 510 11.54 -26.37 13.76
CA ALA A 510 11.46 -25.53 14.94
C ALA A 510 10.85 -24.13 14.67
N ARG A 511 11.03 -23.60 13.47
CA ARG A 511 10.40 -22.33 13.03
C ARG A 511 8.92 -22.46 12.67
N GLY A 512 8.35 -23.65 12.63
CA GLY A 512 6.98 -23.92 12.21
C GLY A 512 6.84 -24.46 10.79
N GLY A 513 7.95 -24.82 10.13
CA GLY A 513 7.94 -25.39 8.78
C GLY A 513 7.39 -24.45 7.74
N TRP A 514 6.56 -24.97 6.83
CA TRP A 514 5.94 -24.21 5.73
C TRP A 514 4.66 -23.46 6.14
N TYR A 515 4.09 -23.78 7.31
CA TYR A 515 2.83 -23.23 7.79
C TYR A 515 3.07 -22.48 9.10
N PRO A 516 3.23 -21.14 9.04
CA PRO A 516 3.34 -20.33 10.25
C PRO A 516 2.06 -20.53 11.07
N ASN A 517 2.26 -20.88 12.32
CA ASN A 517 1.16 -21.09 13.24
C ASN A 517 1.11 -19.92 14.24
N SER A 518 -0.09 -19.41 14.49
CA SER A 518 -0.33 -18.28 15.38
C SER A 518 -0.43 -18.66 16.87
N TYR A 519 -0.24 -19.95 17.18
CA TYR A 519 -0.39 -20.47 18.56
C TYR A 519 0.96 -20.60 19.32
N GLY A 520 2.05 -20.08 18.76
CA GLY A 520 3.38 -20.23 19.35
C GLY A 520 4.01 -21.59 19.13
N PRO A 521 5.16 -21.89 19.79
CA PRO A 521 5.84 -23.15 19.58
C PRO A 521 5.01 -24.34 20.09
N THR A 522 4.86 -25.35 19.27
CA THR A 522 4.32 -26.65 19.70
C THR A 522 5.41 -27.47 20.37
N GLN A 523 5.03 -28.54 21.05
CA GLN A 523 5.99 -29.49 21.62
C GLN A 523 6.96 -30.02 20.55
N LEU A 524 6.46 -30.35 19.36
CA LEU A 524 7.29 -30.79 18.23
C LEU A 524 8.33 -29.73 17.81
N HIS A 525 7.97 -28.45 17.81
CA HIS A 525 8.91 -27.37 17.50
C HIS A 525 10.02 -27.28 18.54
N MET A 526 9.69 -27.37 19.83
CA MET A 526 10.65 -27.34 20.93
C MET A 526 11.59 -28.56 20.89
N GLU A 527 11.04 -29.76 20.71
CA GLU A 527 11.83 -31.00 20.56
C GLU A 527 12.77 -30.94 19.34
N SER A 528 12.29 -30.44 18.19
CA SER A 528 13.14 -30.26 16.99
C SER A 528 14.28 -29.28 17.26
N PHE A 529 14.03 -28.22 18.04
CA PHE A 529 15.04 -27.25 18.41
C PHE A 529 16.09 -27.87 19.34
N ASP A 530 15.68 -28.62 20.35
CA ASP A 530 16.59 -29.29 21.27
C ASP A 530 17.44 -30.36 20.55
N ILE A 531 16.84 -31.12 19.64
CA ILE A 531 17.59 -32.07 18.80
C ILE A 531 18.63 -31.31 17.94
N ALA A 532 18.27 -30.17 17.35
CA ALA A 532 19.21 -29.36 16.56
C ALA A 532 20.40 -28.88 17.40
N LYS A 533 20.18 -28.46 18.67
CA LYS A 533 21.25 -28.07 19.60
C LYS A 533 22.18 -29.25 19.89
N GLU A 534 21.64 -30.41 20.21
CA GLU A 534 22.43 -31.61 20.49
C GLU A 534 23.23 -32.09 19.26
N MET A 535 22.64 -32.04 18.07
CA MET A 535 23.34 -32.37 16.82
C MET A 535 24.51 -31.41 16.58
N PHE A 536 24.30 -30.11 16.76
CA PHE A 536 25.33 -29.09 16.60
C PHE A 536 26.45 -29.23 17.65
N LYS A 537 26.10 -29.49 18.90
CA LYS A 537 27.06 -29.74 19.97
C LYS A 537 28.01 -30.91 19.66
N ARG A 538 27.51 -31.95 19.01
CA ARG A 538 28.33 -33.11 18.60
C ARG A 538 29.25 -32.82 17.44
N ILE A 539 28.78 -32.09 16.41
CA ILE A 539 29.56 -31.82 15.20
C ILE A 539 30.53 -30.65 15.35
N LYS A 540 30.25 -29.70 16.23
CA LYS A 540 31.05 -28.49 16.42
C LYS A 540 32.54 -28.76 16.64
N PRO A 541 32.95 -29.65 17.55
CA PRO A 541 34.38 -29.94 17.76
C PRO A 541 35.09 -30.51 16.52
N GLU A 542 34.40 -31.33 15.73
CA GLU A 542 34.93 -31.84 14.48
C GLU A 542 35.13 -30.75 13.43
N MET A 543 34.18 -29.80 13.37
CA MET A 543 34.30 -28.63 12.50
C MET A 543 35.43 -27.69 12.95
N ASP A 544 35.56 -27.42 14.25
CA ASP A 544 36.62 -26.60 14.79
C ASP A 544 38.00 -27.19 14.46
N ALA A 545 38.19 -28.48 14.67
CA ALA A 545 39.42 -29.21 14.31
C ALA A 545 39.69 -29.14 12.79
N TYR A 546 38.67 -29.29 11.97
CA TYR A 546 38.79 -29.18 10.52
C TYR A 546 39.24 -27.77 10.12
N PHE A 547 38.67 -26.72 10.67
CA PHE A 547 39.07 -25.34 10.36
C PHE A 547 40.52 -25.07 10.76
N GLU A 548 40.94 -25.54 11.94
CA GLU A 548 42.32 -25.42 12.40
C GLU A 548 43.31 -26.14 11.46
N ASN A 549 42.96 -27.34 11.00
CA ASN A 549 43.82 -28.10 10.09
C ASN A 549 43.90 -27.49 8.69
N VAL A 550 42.81 -26.86 8.21
CA VAL A 550 42.84 -26.10 6.95
C VAL A 550 43.81 -24.90 7.05
N GLU A 551 43.78 -24.16 8.16
CA GLU A 551 44.72 -23.06 8.40
C GLU A 551 46.18 -23.53 8.50
N LYS A 552 46.44 -24.65 9.20
CA LYS A 552 47.79 -25.25 9.30
C LYS A 552 48.32 -25.67 7.94
N THR A 553 47.52 -26.35 7.12
CA THR A 553 47.89 -26.79 5.78
C THR A 553 48.16 -25.57 4.86
N GLY A 554 47.39 -24.51 5.00
CA GLY A 554 47.63 -23.24 4.28
C GLY A 554 49.00 -22.67 4.57
N LYS A 555 49.44 -22.63 5.83
CA LYS A 555 50.75 -22.14 6.25
C LYS A 555 51.88 -22.99 5.67
N ILE A 556 51.78 -24.32 5.67
CA ILE A 556 52.76 -25.21 5.06
C ILE A 556 52.91 -24.93 3.57
N LEU A 557 51.83 -24.64 2.86
CA LEU A 557 51.86 -24.30 1.44
C LEU A 557 52.47 -22.89 1.18
N GLU A 558 52.16 -21.91 2.05
CA GLU A 558 52.75 -20.56 1.97
C GLU A 558 54.27 -20.60 2.19
N GLU A 559 54.75 -21.32 3.20
CA GLU A 559 56.17 -21.52 3.51
C GLU A 559 56.92 -22.22 2.35
N ALA A 560 56.19 -23.02 1.58
CA ALA A 560 56.70 -23.66 0.36
C ALA A 560 56.65 -22.78 -0.89
N GLY A 561 56.27 -21.52 -0.76
CA GLY A 561 56.26 -20.55 -1.86
C GLY A 561 54.93 -20.46 -2.63
N ALA A 562 53.84 -21.01 -2.09
CA ALA A 562 52.52 -20.81 -2.68
C ALA A 562 52.03 -19.37 -2.45
N ALA A 563 51.71 -18.67 -3.54
CA ALA A 563 51.01 -17.39 -3.42
C ALA A 563 49.50 -17.60 -3.24
N ILE A 564 49.01 -17.45 -2.02
CA ILE A 564 47.60 -17.63 -1.71
C ILE A 564 46.93 -16.25 -1.68
N LEU A 565 46.01 -16.02 -2.63
CA LEU A 565 45.04 -14.92 -2.50
C LEU A 565 43.88 -15.45 -1.64
N LEU A 566 43.85 -15.04 -0.39
CA LEU A 566 42.75 -15.31 0.53
C LEU A 566 41.76 -14.16 0.41
N ASP A 567 40.55 -14.45 -0.04
CA ASP A 567 39.41 -13.51 -0.01
C ASP A 567 38.82 -13.37 1.40
#